data_c2ddfa14f8aebae0af3301bbee872ada
#
_entry.id   c2ddfa14f8aebae0af3301bbee872ada
#
_cell.length_a   1.000
_cell.length_b   1.000
_cell.length_c   1.000
_cell.angle_alpha   90.00
_cell.angle_beta   90.00
_cell.angle_gamma   90.00
#
_symmetry.space_group_name_H-M   'P 1'
#
loop_
_entity.id
_entity.type
_entity.pdbx_description
1 polymer ?
#
loop_
_entity_poly.entity_id
_entity_poly.type
_entity_poly.pdbx_seq_one_letter_code
_entity_poly.pdbx_strand_id
1 'polypeptide(L)'
;RQRQMCIRDRYSLLLCIVQVIIRFMYSIYCNRHFKESKLEWRVNWIKVKKIYAFTGWELFGSVAVIGYTQGLNILLGMFFTPVVNAARGIAVQVQNMVLGFVTNFQTALNPQITKSYASGDIVYMNKLIFYSSKLSFFLLFALSLPVILEADELLALWLVEVPEYTVIFFRLIIITTMIDAISNPIITSVEATGNIKKYQIVV
;
A
#
# COMPACT_ATOMS: atom_id res chain seq x y z
N ARG A 1 -13.28 11.56 32.39
CA ARG A 1 -13.18 11.90 30.95
C ARG A 1 -12.07 12.91 30.66
N GLN A 2 -11.90 14.02 31.39
CA GLN A 2 -10.83 15.02 31.20
C GLN A 2 -9.40 14.42 31.36
N ARG A 3 -9.18 13.55 32.34
CA ARG A 3 -7.85 12.91 32.55
C ARG A 3 -7.43 12.02 31.38
N GLN A 4 -8.34 11.31 30.78
CA GLN A 4 -8.05 10.46 29.61
C GLN A 4 -7.77 11.30 28.35
N MET A 5 -8.45 12.44 28.16
CA MET A 5 -8.12 13.37 27.08
C MET A 5 -6.70 13.93 27.25
N CYS A 6 -6.33 14.35 28.44
CA CYS A 6 -4.99 14.92 28.69
C CYS A 6 -3.85 13.90 28.47
N ILE A 7 -4.07 12.61 28.73
CA ILE A 7 -3.10 11.53 28.45
C ILE A 7 -2.97 11.31 26.93
N ARG A 8 -4.07 11.32 26.20
CA ARG A 8 -4.06 11.17 24.73
C ARG A 8 -3.36 12.34 24.05
N ASP A 9 -3.57 13.55 24.52
CA ASP A 9 -2.92 14.76 24.00
C ASP A 9 -1.41 14.73 24.24
N ARG A 10 -0.98 14.35 25.45
CA ARG A 10 0.45 14.17 25.78
C ARG A 10 1.10 13.08 24.95
N TYR A 11 0.42 11.96 24.73
CA TYR A 11 0.89 10.88 23.89
C TYR A 11 1.05 11.34 22.43
N SER A 12 0.07 12.07 21.89
CA SER A 12 0.13 12.61 20.53
C SER A 12 1.29 13.61 20.36
N LEU A 13 1.49 14.48 21.36
CA LEU A 13 2.61 15.43 21.36
C LEU A 13 3.96 14.70 21.41
N LEU A 14 4.10 13.70 22.25
CA LEU A 14 5.34 12.90 22.33
C LEU A 14 5.63 12.19 21.01
N LEU A 15 4.63 11.59 20.37
CA LEU A 15 4.79 10.97 19.06
C LEU A 15 5.22 12.00 18.01
N CYS A 16 4.62 13.18 18.00
CA CYS A 16 4.99 14.26 17.09
C CYS A 16 6.45 14.68 17.29
N ILE A 17 6.87 14.91 18.54
CA ILE A 17 8.25 15.29 18.88
C ILE A 17 9.23 14.20 18.43
N VAL A 18 8.95 12.93 18.72
CA VAL A 18 9.80 11.81 18.30
C VAL A 18 9.93 11.75 16.77
N GLN A 19 8.83 11.91 16.05
CA GLN A 19 8.86 11.93 14.58
C GLN A 19 9.67 13.10 14.02
N VAL A 20 9.54 14.30 14.60
CA VAL A 20 10.34 15.48 14.20
C VAL A 20 11.82 15.25 14.46
N ILE A 21 12.18 14.71 15.62
CA ILE A 21 13.57 14.41 15.96
C ILE A 21 14.17 13.40 14.98
N ILE A 22 13.45 12.30 14.69
CA ILE A 22 13.89 11.27 13.74
C ILE A 22 14.11 11.90 12.35
N ARG A 23 13.17 12.70 11.84
CA ARG A 23 13.30 13.38 10.55
C ARG A 23 14.47 14.35 10.51
N PHE A 24 14.70 15.07 11.60
CA PHE A 24 15.82 16.00 11.71
C PHE A 24 17.18 15.26 11.71
N MET A 25 17.28 14.15 12.45
CA MET A 25 18.47 13.31 12.44
C MET A 25 18.77 12.74 11.06
N TYR A 26 17.75 12.22 10.34
CA TYR A 26 17.90 11.75 8.97
C TYR A 26 18.36 12.88 8.03
N SER A 27 17.79 14.07 8.15
CA SER A 27 18.16 15.22 7.33
C SER A 27 19.63 15.61 7.54
N ILE A 28 20.09 15.69 8.79
CA ILE A 28 21.50 16.00 9.11
C ILE A 28 22.43 14.91 8.57
N TYR A 29 22.09 13.65 8.77
CA TYR A 29 22.88 12.53 8.30
C TYR A 29 23.01 12.53 6.77
N CYS A 30 21.89 12.66 6.06
CA CYS A 30 21.86 12.71 4.60
C CYS A 30 22.66 13.90 4.04
N ASN A 31 22.47 15.09 4.59
CA ASN A 31 23.22 16.28 4.17
C ASN A 31 24.74 16.18 4.38
N ARG A 32 25.18 15.42 5.37
CA ARG A 32 26.61 15.20 5.65
C ARG A 32 27.24 14.14 4.75
N HIS A 33 26.51 13.05 4.43
CA HIS A 33 27.07 11.89 3.74
C HIS A 33 26.80 11.86 2.24
N PHE A 34 25.73 12.52 1.78
CA PHE A 34 25.32 12.50 0.36
C PHE A 34 25.33 13.90 -0.23
N LYS A 35 26.21 14.12 -1.20
CA LYS A 35 26.27 15.41 -1.94
C LYS A 35 24.98 15.71 -2.71
N GLU A 36 24.27 14.67 -3.12
CA GLU A 36 23.03 14.74 -3.90
C GLU A 36 21.81 15.17 -3.07
N SER A 37 21.91 15.09 -1.72
CA SER A 37 20.82 15.49 -0.82
C SER A 37 20.86 16.98 -0.47
N LYS A 38 21.84 17.74 -1.00
CA LYS A 38 21.91 19.17 -0.79
C LYS A 38 20.80 19.88 -1.56
N LEU A 39 20.04 20.69 -0.85
CA LEU A 39 18.94 21.44 -1.39
C LEU A 39 19.48 22.53 -2.34
N GLU A 40 19.43 22.31 -3.64
CA GLU A 40 19.76 23.33 -4.63
C GLU A 40 18.48 24.04 -5.08
N TRP A 41 18.41 25.34 -4.91
CA TRP A 41 17.25 26.16 -5.31
C TRP A 41 17.17 26.41 -6.83
N ARG A 42 17.91 25.65 -7.64
CA ARG A 42 17.83 25.75 -9.10
C ARG A 42 16.62 24.98 -9.62
N VAL A 43 15.54 25.69 -9.86
CA VAL A 43 14.30 25.13 -10.40
C VAL A 43 14.37 25.03 -11.92
N ASN A 44 14.39 23.82 -12.46
CA ASN A 44 14.24 23.56 -13.88
C ASN A 44 12.76 23.36 -14.22
N TRP A 45 12.13 24.39 -14.78
CA TRP A 45 10.70 24.42 -15.09
C TRP A 45 10.24 23.26 -16.00
N ILE A 46 11.09 22.76 -16.91
CA ILE A 46 10.78 21.63 -17.79
C ILE A 46 10.62 20.34 -16.96
N LYS A 47 11.54 20.11 -16.01
CA LYS A 47 11.47 18.95 -15.11
C LYS A 47 10.27 19.07 -14.16
N VAL A 48 10.06 20.26 -13.63
CA VAL A 48 8.91 20.55 -12.75
C VAL A 48 7.59 20.25 -13.43
N LYS A 49 7.39 20.71 -14.68
CA LYS A 49 6.17 20.44 -15.44
C LYS A 49 5.92 18.93 -15.65
N LYS A 50 6.98 18.16 -15.92
CA LYS A 50 6.87 16.69 -16.05
C LYS A 50 6.47 16.02 -14.73
N ILE A 51 7.07 16.47 -13.61
CA ILE A 51 6.74 15.96 -12.28
C ILE A 51 5.28 16.28 -11.93
N TYR A 52 4.84 17.53 -12.14
CA TYR A 52 3.45 17.92 -11.89
C TYR A 52 2.45 17.13 -12.74
N ALA A 53 2.77 16.89 -14.02
CA ALA A 53 1.91 16.08 -14.88
C ALA A 53 1.81 14.63 -14.40
N PHE A 54 2.93 14.02 -14.01
CA PHE A 54 2.96 12.67 -13.44
C PHE A 54 2.18 12.62 -12.12
N THR A 55 2.50 13.51 -11.17
CA THR A 55 1.84 13.56 -9.86
C THR A 55 0.33 13.84 -9.97
N GLY A 56 -0.07 14.67 -10.94
CA GLY A 56 -1.49 14.97 -11.18
C GLY A 56 -2.27 13.73 -11.62
N TRP A 57 -1.71 12.91 -12.50
CA TRP A 57 -2.32 11.65 -12.91
C TRP A 57 -2.33 10.62 -11.77
N GLU A 58 -1.26 10.54 -11.00
CA GLU A 58 -1.17 9.68 -9.81
C GLU A 58 -2.21 10.06 -8.75
N LEU A 59 -2.37 11.37 -8.52
CA LEU A 59 -3.41 11.89 -7.61
C LEU A 59 -4.81 11.50 -8.10
N PHE A 60 -5.09 11.62 -9.40
CA PHE A 60 -6.38 11.25 -9.98
C PHE A 60 -6.70 9.79 -9.74
N GLY A 61 -5.77 8.86 -10.02
CA GLY A 61 -5.94 7.43 -9.73
C GLY A 61 -6.12 7.14 -8.24
N SER A 62 -5.31 7.78 -7.38
CA SER A 62 -5.44 7.61 -5.93
C SER A 62 -6.81 8.07 -5.40
N VAL A 63 -7.33 9.19 -5.92
CA VAL A 63 -8.69 9.68 -5.57
C VAL A 63 -9.76 8.70 -6.04
N ALA A 64 -9.61 8.10 -7.23
CA ALA A 64 -10.53 7.11 -7.74
C ALA A 64 -10.56 5.85 -6.85
N VAL A 65 -9.40 5.33 -6.45
CA VAL A 65 -9.29 4.18 -5.53
C VAL A 65 -9.89 4.48 -4.15
N ILE A 66 -9.61 5.67 -3.60
CA ILE A 66 -10.21 6.11 -2.33
C ILE A 66 -11.74 6.24 -2.49
N GLY A 67 -12.20 6.83 -3.59
CA GLY A 67 -13.63 6.96 -3.90
C GLY A 67 -14.32 5.61 -3.99
N TYR A 68 -13.71 4.64 -4.67
CA TYR A 68 -14.20 3.27 -4.75
C TYR A 68 -14.28 2.60 -3.36
N THR A 69 -13.21 2.64 -2.58
CA THR A 69 -13.14 1.96 -1.27
C THR A 69 -14.09 2.59 -0.26
N GLN A 70 -14.15 3.92 -0.20
CA GLN A 70 -15.08 4.63 0.69
C GLN A 70 -16.52 4.57 0.19
N GLY A 71 -16.72 4.62 -1.12
CA GLY A 71 -18.03 4.42 -1.74
C GLY A 71 -18.63 3.06 -1.38
N LEU A 72 -17.84 1.99 -1.43
CA LEU A 72 -18.27 0.67 -0.95
C LEU A 72 -18.67 0.67 0.52
N ASN A 73 -17.92 1.34 1.39
CA ASN A 73 -18.27 1.44 2.81
C ASN A 73 -19.60 2.18 3.02
N ILE A 74 -19.82 3.25 2.26
CA ILE A 74 -21.07 4.02 2.32
C ILE A 74 -22.26 3.17 1.81
N LEU A 75 -22.09 2.51 0.66
CA LEU A 75 -23.12 1.63 0.09
C LEU A 75 -23.47 0.48 1.04
N LEU A 76 -22.48 -0.19 1.61
CA LEU A 76 -22.72 -1.23 2.60
C LEU A 76 -23.43 -0.69 3.85
N GLY A 77 -23.09 0.51 4.31
CA GLY A 77 -23.75 1.15 5.43
C GLY A 77 -25.19 1.61 5.15
N MET A 78 -25.50 1.96 3.89
CA MET A 78 -26.83 2.42 3.48
C MET A 78 -27.80 1.27 3.16
N PHE A 79 -27.34 0.23 2.50
CA PHE A 79 -28.19 -0.87 2.00
C PHE A 79 -28.14 -2.13 2.87
N PHE A 80 -27.11 -2.26 3.72
CA PHE A 80 -26.95 -3.40 4.62
C PHE A 80 -26.82 -2.92 6.06
N THR A 81 -26.78 -3.89 6.98
CA THR A 81 -26.65 -3.59 8.41
C THR A 81 -25.21 -3.15 8.75
N PRO A 82 -25.01 -2.41 9.84
CA PRO A 82 -23.68 -2.10 10.36
C PRO A 82 -22.80 -3.34 10.61
N VAL A 83 -23.43 -4.49 10.84
CA VAL A 83 -22.75 -5.78 11.05
C VAL A 83 -21.96 -6.19 9.79
N VAL A 84 -22.54 -6.04 8.59
CA VAL A 84 -21.88 -6.36 7.31
C VAL A 84 -20.68 -5.43 7.07
N ASN A 85 -20.83 -4.15 7.39
CA ASN A 85 -19.73 -3.20 7.26
C ASN A 85 -18.58 -3.49 8.26
N ALA A 86 -18.92 -3.92 9.49
CA ALA A 86 -17.94 -4.37 10.46
C ALA A 86 -17.22 -5.64 9.99
N ALA A 87 -17.95 -6.62 9.45
CA ALA A 87 -17.40 -7.85 8.88
C ALA A 87 -16.37 -7.56 7.77
N ARG A 88 -16.71 -6.66 6.84
CA ARG A 88 -15.77 -6.21 5.80
C ARG A 88 -14.57 -5.50 6.39
N GLY A 89 -14.76 -4.64 7.39
CA GLY A 89 -13.67 -3.93 8.07
C GLY A 89 -12.65 -4.87 8.70
N ILE A 90 -13.10 -5.95 9.34
CA ILE A 90 -12.25 -7.00 9.91
C ILE A 90 -11.46 -7.71 8.80
N ALA A 91 -12.14 -8.11 7.72
CA ALA A 91 -11.50 -8.78 6.59
C ALA A 91 -10.42 -7.91 5.94
N VAL A 92 -10.65 -6.59 5.79
CA VAL A 92 -9.65 -5.63 5.28
C VAL A 92 -8.46 -5.46 6.22
N GLN A 93 -8.64 -5.55 7.54
CA GLN A 93 -7.50 -5.51 8.48
C GLN A 93 -6.56 -6.69 8.26
N VAL A 94 -7.10 -7.89 8.10
CA VAL A 94 -6.27 -9.07 7.80
C VAL A 94 -5.63 -8.97 6.43
N GLN A 95 -6.37 -8.50 5.42
CA GLN A 95 -5.82 -8.21 4.10
C GLN A 95 -4.56 -7.35 4.20
N ASN A 96 -4.62 -6.25 4.93
CA ASN A 96 -3.50 -5.33 5.09
C ASN A 96 -2.30 -6.00 5.80
N MET A 97 -2.54 -6.88 6.77
CA MET A 97 -1.47 -7.65 7.42
C MET A 97 -0.78 -8.59 6.43
N VAL A 98 -1.56 -9.35 5.69
CA VAL A 98 -1.04 -10.33 4.72
C VAL A 98 -0.33 -9.63 3.55
N LEU A 99 -0.91 -8.54 3.04
CA LEU A 99 -0.26 -7.70 2.03
C LEU A 99 1.05 -7.09 2.52
N GLY A 100 1.15 -6.74 3.81
CA GLY A 100 2.35 -6.15 4.39
C GLY A 100 3.60 -7.02 4.19
N PHE A 101 3.48 -8.34 4.24
CA PHE A 101 4.60 -9.25 3.97
C PHE A 101 5.07 -9.15 2.52
N VAL A 102 4.13 -9.16 1.57
CA VAL A 102 4.44 -9.13 0.14
C VAL A 102 4.94 -7.75 -0.30
N THR A 103 4.32 -6.69 0.19
CA THR A 103 4.73 -5.31 -0.15
C THR A 103 6.14 -4.99 0.33
N ASN A 104 6.56 -5.48 1.51
CA ASN A 104 7.93 -5.33 1.99
C ASN A 104 8.93 -6.01 1.04
N PHE A 105 8.62 -7.21 0.56
CA PHE A 105 9.43 -7.90 -0.43
C PHE A 105 9.47 -7.15 -1.77
N GLN A 106 8.32 -6.72 -2.27
CA GLN A 106 8.23 -5.97 -3.52
C GLN A 106 8.95 -4.62 -3.45
N THR A 107 8.86 -3.92 -2.32
CA THR A 107 9.56 -2.64 -2.11
C THR A 107 11.08 -2.78 -2.26
N ALA A 108 11.66 -3.92 -1.94
CA ALA A 108 13.08 -4.18 -2.16
C ALA A 108 13.43 -4.36 -3.66
N LEU A 109 12.48 -4.84 -4.48
CA LEU A 109 12.67 -5.10 -5.91
C LEU A 109 12.28 -3.91 -6.80
N ASN A 110 11.34 -3.07 -6.39
CA ASN A 110 10.83 -1.94 -7.16
C ASN A 110 11.93 -0.98 -7.66
N PRO A 111 12.97 -0.60 -6.86
CA PRO A 111 14.07 0.21 -7.35
C PRO A 111 14.88 -0.46 -8.45
N GLN A 112 15.00 -1.78 -8.42
CA GLN A 112 15.70 -2.55 -9.44
C GLN A 112 14.96 -2.53 -10.78
N ILE A 113 13.63 -2.68 -10.75
CA ILE A 113 12.76 -2.58 -11.93
C ILE A 113 12.90 -1.21 -12.57
N THR A 114 12.79 -0.15 -11.78
CA THR A 114 12.91 1.24 -12.25
C THR A 114 14.30 1.53 -12.81
N LYS A 115 15.36 1.04 -12.14
CA LYS A 115 16.75 1.22 -12.60
C LYS A 115 17.00 0.49 -13.93
N SER A 116 16.50 -0.73 -14.08
CA SER A 116 16.64 -1.52 -15.32
C SER A 116 15.95 -0.84 -16.49
N TYR A 117 14.77 -0.25 -16.27
CA TYR A 117 14.11 0.57 -17.28
C TYR A 117 14.96 1.79 -17.67
N ALA A 118 15.47 2.53 -16.68
CA ALA A 118 16.28 3.72 -16.93
C ALA A 118 17.60 3.43 -17.65
N SER A 119 18.19 2.23 -17.46
CA SER A 119 19.39 1.79 -18.16
C SER A 119 19.10 1.19 -19.56
N GLY A 120 17.82 1.01 -19.94
CA GLY A 120 17.43 0.42 -21.22
C GLY A 120 17.49 -1.11 -21.27
N ASP A 121 17.79 -1.78 -20.14
CA ASP A 121 17.81 -3.24 -20.06
C ASP A 121 16.41 -3.81 -19.84
N ILE A 122 15.63 -3.80 -20.90
CA ILE A 122 14.22 -4.25 -20.88
C ILE A 122 14.14 -5.78 -20.65
N VAL A 123 15.13 -6.54 -21.10
CA VAL A 123 15.15 -7.99 -20.93
C VAL A 123 15.29 -8.35 -19.45
N TYR A 124 16.20 -7.71 -18.76
CA TYR A 124 16.39 -7.89 -17.32
C TYR A 124 15.20 -7.39 -16.53
N MET A 125 14.64 -6.23 -16.90
CA MET A 125 13.41 -5.69 -16.29
C MET A 125 12.26 -6.69 -16.37
N ASN A 126 11.99 -7.28 -17.55
CA ASN A 126 10.91 -8.26 -17.71
C ASN A 126 11.13 -9.51 -16.86
N LYS A 127 12.38 -9.97 -16.74
CA LYS A 127 12.72 -11.08 -15.82
C LYS A 127 12.41 -10.72 -14.36
N LEU A 128 12.80 -9.51 -13.93
CA LEU A 128 12.51 -9.05 -12.56
C LEU A 128 11.02 -9.00 -12.29
N ILE A 129 10.21 -8.45 -13.21
CA ILE A 129 8.76 -8.40 -13.09
C ILE A 129 8.19 -9.80 -12.94
N PHE A 130 8.57 -10.72 -13.84
CA PHE A 130 8.08 -12.09 -13.81
C PHE A 130 8.43 -12.81 -12.49
N TYR A 131 9.69 -12.75 -12.07
CA TYR A 131 10.13 -13.38 -10.83
C TYR A 131 9.51 -12.73 -9.60
N SER A 132 9.39 -11.41 -9.58
CA SER A 132 8.73 -10.67 -8.49
C SER A 132 7.26 -11.05 -8.36
N SER A 133 6.50 -11.06 -9.46
CA SER A 133 5.10 -11.47 -9.47
C SER A 133 4.92 -12.92 -9.04
N LYS A 134 5.72 -13.82 -9.60
CA LYS A 134 5.68 -15.25 -9.28
C LYS A 134 5.99 -15.51 -7.79
N LEU A 135 7.06 -14.92 -7.29
CA LEU A 135 7.49 -15.13 -5.90
C LEU A 135 6.51 -14.48 -4.92
N SER A 136 5.99 -13.29 -5.23
CA SER A 136 4.94 -12.63 -4.45
C SER A 136 3.69 -13.50 -4.34
N PHE A 137 3.25 -14.08 -5.46
CA PHE A 137 2.11 -14.99 -5.46
C PHE A 137 2.34 -16.23 -4.59
N PHE A 138 3.49 -16.91 -4.75
CA PHE A 138 3.77 -18.11 -3.96
C PHE A 138 3.95 -17.82 -2.48
N LEU A 139 4.59 -16.71 -2.13
CA LEU A 139 4.73 -16.28 -0.74
C LEU A 139 3.37 -16.02 -0.11
N LEU A 140 2.50 -15.31 -0.84
CA LEU A 140 1.16 -14.99 -0.37
C LEU A 140 0.29 -16.25 -0.31
N PHE A 141 0.40 -17.14 -1.30
CA PHE A 141 -0.30 -18.42 -1.32
C PHE A 141 0.07 -19.30 -0.11
N ALA A 142 1.37 -19.42 0.19
CA ALA A 142 1.85 -20.20 1.32
C ALA A 142 1.34 -19.65 2.67
N LEU A 143 1.26 -18.30 2.80
CA LEU A 143 0.73 -17.66 4.00
C LEU A 143 -0.79 -17.73 4.08
N SER A 144 -1.49 -17.54 2.95
CA SER A 144 -2.94 -17.44 2.94
C SER A 144 -3.65 -18.78 2.95
N LEU A 145 -3.01 -19.85 2.46
CA LEU A 145 -3.64 -21.17 2.42
C LEU A 145 -4.06 -21.69 3.80
N PRO A 146 -3.18 -21.76 4.83
CA PRO A 146 -3.61 -22.15 6.16
C PRO A 146 -4.62 -21.17 6.77
N VAL A 147 -4.47 -19.89 6.51
CA VAL A 147 -5.35 -18.82 7.00
C VAL A 147 -6.78 -18.92 6.41
N ILE A 148 -6.91 -19.32 5.14
CA ILE A 148 -8.21 -19.54 4.50
C ILE A 148 -8.87 -20.83 5.02
N LEU A 149 -8.10 -21.90 5.22
CA LEU A 149 -8.62 -23.17 5.68
C LEU A 149 -9.15 -23.08 7.12
N GLU A 150 -8.36 -22.47 8.01
CA GLU A 150 -8.69 -22.33 9.44
C GLU A 150 -9.32 -20.97 9.77
N ALA A 151 -9.99 -20.33 8.78
CA ALA A 151 -10.54 -19.00 8.92
C ALA A 151 -11.54 -18.86 10.08
N ASP A 152 -12.39 -19.87 10.28
CA ASP A 152 -13.40 -19.89 11.33
C ASP A 152 -12.75 -19.91 12.71
N GLU A 153 -11.80 -20.79 12.94
CA GLU A 153 -11.10 -20.94 14.23
C GLU A 153 -10.19 -19.73 14.50
N LEU A 154 -9.51 -19.24 13.47
CA LEU A 154 -8.61 -18.10 13.57
C LEU A 154 -9.37 -16.81 13.93
N LEU A 155 -10.53 -16.59 13.32
CA LEU A 155 -11.40 -15.46 13.63
C LEU A 155 -12.04 -15.61 15.02
N ALA A 156 -12.45 -16.81 15.42
CA ALA A 156 -12.99 -17.06 16.75
C ALA A 156 -11.94 -16.88 17.86
N LEU A 157 -10.66 -17.18 17.59
CA LEU A 157 -9.58 -16.94 18.53
C LEU A 157 -9.26 -15.44 18.68
N TRP A 158 -9.40 -14.69 17.60
CA TRP A 158 -9.05 -13.27 17.60
C TRP A 158 -10.18 -12.36 18.07
N LEU A 159 -11.42 -12.69 17.72
CA LEU A 159 -12.61 -11.90 18.01
C LEU A 159 -13.43 -12.55 19.12
N VAL A 160 -13.94 -11.74 20.06
CA VAL A 160 -14.85 -12.21 21.10
C VAL A 160 -16.18 -12.70 20.51
N GLU A 161 -16.66 -11.98 19.50
CA GLU A 161 -17.83 -12.33 18.69
C GLU A 161 -17.47 -12.13 17.21
N VAL A 162 -17.67 -13.15 16.38
CA VAL A 162 -17.44 -13.10 14.95
C VAL A 162 -18.73 -12.63 14.28
N PRO A 163 -18.75 -11.42 13.67
CA PRO A 163 -19.92 -10.92 12.97
C PRO A 163 -20.33 -11.85 11.82
N GLU A 164 -21.63 -11.92 11.55
CA GLU A 164 -22.16 -12.66 10.42
C GLU A 164 -21.49 -12.22 9.10
N TYR A 165 -21.24 -13.12 8.18
CA TYR A 165 -20.54 -12.93 6.90
C TYR A 165 -19.02 -12.64 6.99
N THR A 166 -18.42 -12.47 8.17
CA THR A 166 -16.98 -12.13 8.29
C THR A 166 -16.10 -13.19 7.62
N VAL A 167 -16.38 -14.46 7.82
CA VAL A 167 -15.60 -15.59 7.24
C VAL A 167 -15.64 -15.56 5.71
N ILE A 168 -16.82 -15.28 5.13
CA ILE A 168 -17.00 -15.22 3.68
C ILE A 168 -16.23 -14.03 3.09
N PHE A 169 -16.38 -12.84 3.67
CA PHE A 169 -15.62 -11.65 3.26
C PHE A 169 -14.12 -11.88 3.39
N PHE A 170 -13.69 -12.48 4.48
CA PHE A 170 -12.29 -12.80 4.75
C PHE A 170 -11.70 -13.70 3.65
N ARG A 171 -12.34 -14.83 3.34
CA ARG A 171 -11.88 -15.75 2.29
C ARG A 171 -11.84 -15.08 0.91
N LEU A 172 -12.89 -14.35 0.54
CA LEU A 172 -12.95 -13.66 -0.75
C LEU A 172 -11.88 -12.56 -0.87
N ILE A 173 -11.70 -11.75 0.16
CA ILE A 173 -10.71 -10.68 0.17
C ILE A 173 -9.28 -11.24 0.07
N ILE A 174 -8.96 -12.34 0.72
CA ILE A 174 -7.62 -12.94 0.60
C ILE A 174 -7.39 -13.47 -0.82
N ILE A 175 -8.39 -14.10 -1.44
CA ILE A 175 -8.28 -14.59 -2.82
C ILE A 175 -8.03 -13.42 -3.79
N THR A 176 -8.78 -12.32 -3.68
CA THR A 176 -8.55 -11.12 -4.51
C THR A 176 -7.17 -10.53 -4.28
N THR A 177 -6.70 -10.50 -3.03
CA THR A 177 -5.37 -10.02 -2.66
C THR A 177 -4.24 -10.82 -3.31
N MET A 178 -4.43 -12.13 -3.49
CA MET A 178 -3.46 -12.97 -4.21
C MET A 178 -3.33 -12.56 -5.68
N ILE A 179 -4.43 -12.16 -6.32
CA ILE A 179 -4.44 -11.66 -7.70
C ILE A 179 -3.77 -10.29 -7.76
N ASP A 180 -4.08 -9.40 -6.82
CA ASP A 180 -3.50 -8.06 -6.75
C ASP A 180 -1.97 -8.11 -6.57
N ALA A 181 -1.46 -9.07 -5.79
CA ALA A 181 -0.02 -9.24 -5.58
C ALA A 181 0.77 -9.54 -6.86
N ILE A 182 0.15 -10.20 -7.84
CA ILE A 182 0.75 -10.44 -9.16
C ILE A 182 0.84 -9.15 -9.96
N SER A 183 -0.16 -8.27 -9.83
CA SER A 183 -0.29 -7.05 -10.61
C SER A 183 0.68 -5.93 -10.18
N ASN A 184 1.06 -5.87 -8.90
CA ASN A 184 1.91 -4.82 -8.35
C ASN A 184 3.25 -4.60 -9.08
N PRO A 185 4.07 -5.63 -9.38
CA PRO A 185 5.31 -5.42 -10.12
C PRO A 185 5.09 -4.94 -11.56
N ILE A 186 3.95 -5.31 -12.16
CA ILE A 186 3.55 -4.84 -13.49
C ILE A 186 3.21 -3.34 -13.42
N ILE A 187 2.46 -2.93 -12.40
CA ILE A 187 2.12 -1.52 -12.15
C ILE A 187 3.40 -0.70 -11.98
N THR A 188 4.34 -1.16 -11.14
CA THR A 188 5.64 -0.51 -10.95
C THR A 188 6.40 -0.34 -12.27
N SER A 189 6.31 -1.31 -13.18
CA SER A 189 6.94 -1.19 -14.50
C SER A 189 6.30 -0.11 -15.37
N VAL A 190 4.98 0.04 -15.31
CA VAL A 190 4.25 1.11 -16.01
C VAL A 190 4.62 2.48 -15.43
N GLU A 191 4.69 2.58 -14.11
CA GLU A 191 5.12 3.81 -13.42
C GLU A 191 6.56 4.21 -13.79
N ALA A 192 7.46 3.23 -13.95
CA ALA A 192 8.84 3.46 -14.37
C ALA A 192 8.95 4.11 -15.75
N THR A 193 7.95 3.93 -16.63
CA THR A 193 7.91 4.61 -17.94
C THR A 193 7.65 6.13 -17.83
N GLY A 194 7.10 6.59 -16.72
CA GLY A 194 6.66 7.97 -16.53
C GLY A 194 5.39 8.37 -17.31
N ASN A 195 4.83 7.48 -18.12
CA ASN A 195 3.60 7.73 -18.89
C ASN A 195 2.42 6.92 -18.36
N ILE A 196 1.94 7.30 -17.19
CA ILE A 196 0.88 6.61 -16.45
C ILE A 196 -0.55 7.00 -16.87
N LYS A 197 -0.69 8.00 -17.76
CA LYS A 197 -2.00 8.56 -18.14
C LYS A 197 -3.01 7.50 -18.56
N LYS A 198 -2.63 6.60 -19.47
CA LYS A 198 -3.53 5.56 -19.99
C LYS A 198 -3.93 4.56 -18.89
N TYR A 199 -2.97 4.21 -18.05
CA TYR A 199 -3.20 3.32 -16.90
C TYR A 199 -4.19 3.94 -15.92
N GLN A 200 -3.97 5.20 -15.50
CA GLN A 200 -4.82 5.88 -14.52
C GLN A 200 -6.25 6.20 -15.02
N ILE A 201 -6.50 6.15 -16.34
CA ILE A 201 -7.86 6.30 -16.89
C ILE A 201 -8.62 4.97 -16.84
N VAL A 202 -7.90 3.84 -16.92
CA VAL A 202 -8.52 2.50 -16.95
C VAL A 202 -8.80 1.97 -15.54
N VAL A 203 -7.98 2.34 -14.57
CA VAL A 203 -8.15 1.99 -13.15
C VAL A 203 -9.20 2.87 -12.50
#